data_deb645097039224e97dc0f9a7299694b
#
_entry.id   deb645097039224e97dc0f9a7299694b
#
_cell.length_a   1.000
_cell.length_b   1.000
_cell.length_c   1.000
_cell.angle_alpha   90.00
_cell.angle_beta   90.00
_cell.angle_gamma   90.00
#
_symmetry.space_group_name_H-M   'P 1'
#
loop_
_entity.id
_entity.type
_entity.pdbx_description
1 polymer ?
#
loop_
_entity_poly.entity_id
_entity_poly.type
_entity_poly.pdbx_seq_one_letter_code
_entity_poly.pdbx_strand_id
1 'polypeptide(L)'
;MDEKELLKKAFEYGNVPSLITYCFTEPCPMKDKCIHYLSGLYKNEETDRGSAIFPNALKNGKCKYFAPLRVVKMAWGFDNLFAEMKVKDAPALRAEMRDYLGSKGQYYRYKLGQLKLLPEQQTYIKQLFARYGYKDVEFDHFSEEIDFTKI
;
A
#
# COMPACT_ATOMS: atom_id res chain seq x y z
N MET A 1 -3.96 -13.43 10.53
CA MET A 1 -2.51 -13.14 10.65
C MET A 1 -2.37 -11.75 11.22
N ASP A 2 -1.58 -11.58 12.26
CA ASP A 2 -1.43 -10.26 12.86
C ASP A 2 -0.51 -9.34 12.03
N GLU A 3 -0.53 -8.06 12.37
CA GLU A 3 0.19 -7.03 11.61
C GLU A 3 1.70 -7.27 11.59
N LYS A 4 2.27 -7.70 12.73
CA LYS A 4 3.72 -7.95 12.83
C LYS A 4 4.13 -9.14 11.97
N GLU A 5 3.31 -10.18 11.93
CA GLU A 5 3.58 -11.34 11.08
C GLU A 5 3.51 -10.98 9.60
N LEU A 6 2.57 -10.12 9.20
CA LEU A 6 2.49 -9.63 7.82
C LEU A 6 3.74 -8.84 7.44
N LEU A 7 4.23 -7.97 8.32
CA LEU A 7 5.46 -7.23 8.07
C LEU A 7 6.66 -8.17 7.98
N LYS A 8 6.75 -9.13 8.89
CA LYS A 8 7.83 -10.12 8.90
C LYS A 8 7.87 -10.91 7.58
N LYS A 9 6.71 -11.34 7.10
CA LYS A 9 6.60 -12.03 5.81
C LYS A 9 6.95 -11.14 4.63
N ALA A 10 6.59 -9.85 4.69
CA ALA A 10 6.98 -8.91 3.65
C ALA A 10 8.50 -8.85 3.51
N PHE A 11 9.24 -8.86 4.62
CA PHE A 11 10.71 -8.93 4.59
C PHE A 11 11.22 -10.28 4.07
N GLU A 12 10.61 -11.38 4.48
CA GLU A 12 11.01 -12.72 4.02
C GLU A 12 10.86 -12.88 2.50
N TYR A 13 9.82 -12.30 1.91
CA TYR A 13 9.53 -12.42 0.48
C TYR A 13 10.07 -11.26 -0.36
N GLY A 14 10.77 -10.31 0.26
CA GLY A 14 11.30 -9.15 -0.45
C GLY A 14 10.26 -8.15 -0.92
N ASN A 15 9.08 -8.13 -0.30
CA ASN A 15 7.98 -7.23 -0.65
C ASN A 15 8.00 -5.93 0.16
N VAL A 16 9.18 -5.38 0.39
CA VAL A 16 9.36 -4.11 1.10
C VAL A 16 10.01 -3.10 0.18
N PRO A 17 9.74 -1.79 0.37
CA PRO A 17 10.39 -0.76 -0.43
C PRO A 17 11.92 -0.81 -0.24
N SER A 18 12.65 -0.61 -1.33
CA SER A 18 14.12 -0.64 -1.31
C SER A 18 14.72 0.50 -0.46
N LEU A 19 13.99 1.59 -0.30
CA LEU A 19 14.43 2.79 0.45
C LEU A 19 13.75 2.89 1.81
N ILE A 20 13.39 1.77 2.41
CA ILE A 20 12.78 1.79 3.74
C ILE A 20 13.76 2.35 4.78
N THR A 21 13.23 3.15 5.71
CA THR A 21 14.03 3.71 6.79
C THR A 21 13.83 2.89 8.06
N TYR A 22 14.93 2.47 8.67
CA TYR A 22 14.96 1.66 9.88
C TYR A 22 15.07 2.52 11.13
N CYS A 23 14.78 1.94 12.28
CA CYS A 23 15.03 2.56 13.57
C CYS A 23 15.47 1.51 14.58
N PHE A 24 16.46 1.84 15.41
CA PHE A 24 17.03 0.92 16.39
C PHE A 24 17.00 1.49 17.82
N THR A 25 16.13 2.48 18.08
CA THR A 25 16.05 3.18 19.37
C THR A 25 15.23 2.38 20.36
N GLU A 26 15.90 1.57 21.18
CA GLU A 26 15.27 0.69 22.19
C GLU A 26 14.42 1.42 23.22
N PRO A 27 14.83 2.61 23.75
CA PRO A 27 14.03 3.29 24.76
C PRO A 27 12.73 3.93 24.25
N CYS A 28 12.46 3.89 22.94
CA CYS A 28 11.27 4.52 22.40
C CYS A 28 9.99 3.83 22.91
N PRO A 29 9.07 4.58 23.54
CA PRO A 29 7.82 4.00 24.06
C PRO A 29 6.87 3.53 22.97
N MET A 30 7.06 3.98 21.72
CA MET A 30 6.20 3.65 20.57
C MET A 30 6.78 2.54 19.68
N LYS A 31 7.91 1.97 20.06
CA LYS A 31 8.65 1.05 19.19
C LYS A 31 7.84 -0.15 18.71
N ASP A 32 6.98 -0.70 19.54
CA ASP A 32 6.18 -1.89 19.20
C ASP A 32 5.06 -1.62 18.21
N LYS A 33 4.80 -0.35 17.89
CA LYS A 33 3.76 0.07 16.96
C LYS A 33 4.31 0.85 15.78
N CYS A 34 5.61 1.10 15.76
CA CYS A 34 6.26 1.93 14.74
C CYS A 34 6.84 1.06 13.63
N ILE A 35 6.45 1.34 12.38
CA ILE A 35 6.93 0.57 11.24
C ILE A 35 8.45 0.70 11.08
N HIS A 36 9.04 1.82 11.44
CA HIS A 36 10.50 2.01 11.33
C HIS A 36 11.27 1.11 12.28
N TYR A 37 10.84 1.04 13.54
CA TYR A 37 11.48 0.16 14.52
C TYR A 37 11.27 -1.30 14.18
N LEU A 38 10.04 -1.69 13.84
CA LEU A 38 9.72 -3.06 13.48
C LEU A 38 10.45 -3.48 12.20
N SER A 39 10.66 -2.58 11.25
CA SER A 39 11.45 -2.86 10.06
C SER A 39 12.93 -3.12 10.42
N GLY A 40 13.48 -2.34 11.35
CA GLY A 40 14.83 -2.60 11.86
C GLY A 40 14.96 -3.95 12.55
N LEU A 41 13.91 -4.38 13.24
CA LEU A 41 13.87 -5.66 13.92
C LEU A 41 13.75 -6.85 12.94
N TYR A 42 12.97 -6.70 11.86
CA TYR A 42 12.68 -7.77 10.92
C TYR A 42 13.50 -7.76 9.64
N LYS A 43 14.41 -6.78 9.48
CA LYS A 43 15.27 -6.73 8.29
C LYS A 43 16.07 -8.02 8.14
N ASN A 44 16.45 -8.35 6.91
CA ASN A 44 17.28 -9.50 6.63
C ASN A 44 18.68 -9.32 7.25
N GLU A 45 19.26 -10.41 7.75
CA GLU A 45 20.61 -10.38 8.35
C GLU A 45 21.67 -9.94 7.34
N GLU A 46 21.44 -10.20 6.06
CA GLU A 46 22.35 -9.81 4.99
C GLU A 46 22.34 -8.30 4.72
N THR A 47 21.31 -7.59 5.20
CA THR A 47 21.25 -6.14 5.08
C THR A 47 22.07 -5.51 6.19
N ASP A 48 23.25 -5.05 5.85
CA ASP A 48 24.23 -4.52 6.81
C ASP A 48 24.39 -3.00 6.75
N ARG A 49 23.67 -2.32 5.87
CA ARG A 49 23.66 -0.86 5.76
C ARG A 49 22.32 -0.37 5.22
N GLY A 50 22.01 0.90 5.45
CA GLY A 50 20.79 1.52 4.96
C GLY A 50 20.50 2.83 5.67
N SER A 51 19.31 3.39 5.41
CA SER A 51 18.85 4.62 6.08
C SER A 51 18.26 4.28 7.45
N ALA A 52 18.54 5.12 8.44
CA ALA A 52 18.04 4.92 9.80
C ALA A 52 17.68 6.25 10.46
N ILE A 53 16.69 6.20 11.35
CA ILE A 53 16.35 7.31 12.24
C ILE A 53 17.25 7.19 13.47
N PHE A 54 17.94 8.28 13.81
CA PHE A 54 18.87 8.29 14.93
C PHE A 54 18.14 8.48 16.27
N PRO A 55 18.74 8.00 17.38
CA PRO A 55 18.09 8.08 18.70
C PRO A 55 17.70 9.47 19.15
N ASN A 56 18.42 10.52 18.71
CA ASN A 56 18.11 11.89 19.07
C ASN A 56 16.83 12.45 18.40
N ALA A 57 16.21 11.68 17.50
CA ALA A 57 14.87 12.01 17.00
C ALA A 57 13.80 11.83 18.08
N LEU A 58 14.03 10.96 19.06
CA LEU A 58 13.15 10.78 20.20
C LEU A 58 13.37 11.91 21.19
N LYS A 59 12.35 12.75 21.39
CA LYS A 59 12.39 13.91 22.29
C LYS A 59 11.14 13.94 23.14
N ASN A 60 11.32 13.92 24.46
CA ASN A 60 10.20 13.98 25.42
C ASN A 60 9.13 12.90 25.16
N GLY A 61 9.58 11.68 24.81
CA GLY A 61 8.69 10.56 24.53
C GLY A 61 7.98 10.63 23.19
N LYS A 62 8.36 11.57 22.31
CA LYS A 62 7.75 11.77 21.00
C LYS A 62 8.79 11.74 19.91
N CYS A 63 8.40 11.24 18.72
CA CYS A 63 9.26 11.20 17.54
C CYS A 63 8.46 11.71 16.34
N LYS A 64 9.02 12.70 15.63
CA LYS A 64 8.36 13.26 14.45
C LYS A 64 8.28 12.28 13.28
N TYR A 65 9.08 11.21 13.31
CA TYR A 65 9.07 10.17 12.29
C TYR A 65 8.20 8.98 12.65
N PHE A 66 7.52 9.02 13.80
CA PHE A 66 6.64 7.92 14.17
C PHE A 66 5.63 7.65 13.04
N ALA A 67 5.58 6.38 12.63
CA ALA A 67 4.62 5.93 11.63
C ALA A 67 4.04 4.60 12.09
N PRO A 68 2.71 4.55 12.33
CA PRO A 68 2.10 3.32 12.82
C PRO A 68 2.16 2.22 11.76
N LEU A 69 2.43 1.01 12.20
CA LEU A 69 2.28 -0.17 11.34
C LEU A 69 0.79 -0.33 11.02
N ARG A 70 0.45 -0.36 9.74
CA ARG A 70 -0.94 -0.47 9.30
C ARG A 70 -1.11 -1.52 8.24
N VAL A 71 -2.18 -2.30 8.37
CA VAL A 71 -2.61 -3.26 7.37
C VAL A 71 -3.79 -2.65 6.62
N VAL A 72 -3.76 -2.73 5.30
CA VAL A 72 -4.84 -2.24 4.44
C VAL A 72 -5.26 -3.31 3.46
N LYS A 73 -6.52 -3.24 3.03
CA LYS A 73 -7.06 -4.14 2.01
C LYS A 73 -6.75 -3.56 0.64
N MET A 74 -5.79 -4.17 -0.05
CA MET A 74 -5.42 -3.80 -1.41
C MET A 74 -6.32 -4.50 -2.43
N ALA A 75 -6.46 -3.92 -3.61
CA ALA A 75 -7.27 -4.48 -4.69
C ALA A 75 -6.57 -4.35 -6.03
N TRP A 76 -6.86 -5.27 -6.94
CA TRP A 76 -6.42 -5.20 -8.33
C TRP A 76 -7.33 -6.02 -9.23
N GLY A 77 -7.14 -5.84 -10.54
CA GLY A 77 -7.96 -6.53 -11.53
C GLY A 77 -9.26 -5.81 -11.83
N PHE A 78 -9.56 -5.62 -13.10
CA PHE A 78 -10.67 -4.77 -13.54
C PHE A 78 -11.73 -5.51 -14.36
N ASP A 79 -11.63 -6.82 -14.52
CA ASP A 79 -12.59 -7.55 -15.35
C ASP A 79 -14.01 -7.47 -14.78
N ASN A 80 -14.16 -7.62 -13.46
CA ASN A 80 -15.46 -7.52 -12.81
C ASN A 80 -16.05 -6.10 -12.88
N LEU A 81 -15.20 -5.07 -12.90
CA LEU A 81 -15.66 -3.70 -13.06
C LEU A 81 -16.44 -3.48 -14.36
N PHE A 82 -15.99 -4.11 -15.43
CA PHE A 82 -16.55 -3.93 -16.78
C PHE A 82 -17.49 -5.07 -17.21
N ALA A 83 -17.67 -6.09 -16.37
CA ALA A 83 -18.36 -7.32 -16.77
C ALA A 83 -19.79 -7.11 -17.31
N GLU A 84 -20.54 -6.22 -16.67
CA GLU A 84 -21.94 -5.93 -17.07
C GLU A 84 -22.10 -4.53 -17.65
N MET A 85 -21.01 -3.92 -18.09
CA MET A 85 -21.01 -2.58 -18.60
C MET A 85 -21.48 -2.54 -20.06
N LYS A 86 -22.23 -1.50 -20.40
CA LYS A 86 -22.60 -1.24 -21.78
C LYS A 86 -21.35 -0.89 -22.60
N VAL A 87 -21.28 -1.41 -23.80
CA VAL A 87 -20.12 -1.22 -24.69
C VAL A 87 -19.82 0.27 -24.90
N LYS A 88 -20.85 1.10 -24.99
CA LYS A 88 -20.70 2.54 -25.22
C LYS A 88 -20.02 3.29 -24.08
N ASP A 89 -20.10 2.78 -22.84
CA ASP A 89 -19.55 3.45 -21.66
C ASP A 89 -18.09 3.06 -21.37
N ALA A 90 -17.66 1.89 -21.83
CA ALA A 90 -16.36 1.34 -21.48
C ALA A 90 -15.17 2.19 -21.94
N PRO A 91 -15.13 2.72 -23.19
CA PRO A 91 -13.97 3.52 -23.63
C PRO A 91 -13.73 4.77 -22.77
N ALA A 92 -14.81 5.49 -22.42
CA ALA A 92 -14.72 6.70 -21.62
C ALA A 92 -14.22 6.39 -20.21
N LEU A 93 -14.74 5.33 -19.58
CA LEU A 93 -14.31 4.92 -18.24
C LEU A 93 -12.86 4.46 -18.22
N ARG A 94 -12.42 3.70 -19.22
CA ARG A 94 -11.01 3.32 -19.33
C ARG A 94 -10.10 4.53 -19.46
N ALA A 95 -10.50 5.51 -20.26
CA ALA A 95 -9.73 6.75 -20.42
C ALA A 95 -9.60 7.50 -19.09
N GLU A 96 -10.69 7.64 -18.35
CA GLU A 96 -10.67 8.32 -17.05
C GLU A 96 -9.85 7.55 -16.01
N MET A 97 -9.91 6.21 -16.01
CA MET A 97 -9.05 5.39 -15.15
C MET A 97 -7.57 5.56 -15.48
N ARG A 98 -7.21 5.59 -16.75
CA ARG A 98 -5.82 5.82 -17.19
C ARG A 98 -5.31 7.17 -16.74
N ASP A 99 -6.13 8.20 -16.86
CA ASP A 99 -5.79 9.54 -16.39
C ASP A 99 -5.57 9.57 -14.88
N TYR A 100 -6.45 8.96 -14.12
CA TYR A 100 -6.33 8.89 -12.66
C TYR A 100 -5.10 8.10 -12.22
N LEU A 101 -4.84 6.97 -12.86
CA LEU A 101 -3.72 6.08 -12.50
C LEU A 101 -2.38 6.55 -13.08
N GLY A 102 -2.40 7.55 -13.96
CA GLY A 102 -1.21 8.22 -14.47
C GLY A 102 -0.87 7.93 -15.93
N SER A 103 -1.12 6.73 -16.41
CA SER A 103 -0.83 6.34 -17.80
C SER A 103 -1.49 5.02 -18.15
N LYS A 104 -1.46 4.68 -19.44
CA LYS A 104 -1.89 3.36 -19.93
C LYS A 104 -1.05 2.23 -19.31
N GLY A 105 0.26 2.45 -19.18
CA GLY A 105 1.15 1.46 -18.55
C GLY A 105 0.80 1.20 -17.10
N GLN A 106 0.54 2.25 -16.34
CA GLN A 106 0.12 2.12 -14.93
C GLN A 106 -1.24 1.43 -14.82
N TYR A 107 -2.18 1.75 -15.69
CA TYR A 107 -3.48 1.08 -15.73
C TYR A 107 -3.31 -0.44 -15.86
N TYR A 108 -2.47 -0.90 -16.78
CA TYR A 108 -2.24 -2.33 -16.94
C TYR A 108 -1.51 -2.97 -15.77
N ARG A 109 -0.63 -2.24 -15.10
CA ARG A 109 0.04 -2.77 -13.90
C ARG A 109 -0.96 -3.05 -12.79
N TYR A 110 -1.91 -2.14 -12.56
CA TYR A 110 -2.99 -2.36 -11.59
C TYR A 110 -3.96 -3.44 -12.06
N LYS A 111 -4.23 -3.52 -13.34
CA LYS A 111 -5.09 -4.57 -13.89
C LYS A 111 -4.50 -5.96 -13.69
N LEU A 112 -3.18 -6.10 -13.85
CA LEU A 112 -2.48 -7.39 -13.78
C LEU A 112 -1.96 -7.72 -12.38
N GLY A 113 -2.12 -6.84 -11.41
CA GLY A 113 -1.67 -7.09 -10.05
C GLY A 113 -0.20 -6.81 -9.79
N GLN A 114 0.51 -6.22 -10.75
CA GLN A 114 1.89 -5.77 -10.53
C GLN A 114 1.94 -4.58 -9.57
N LEU A 115 0.91 -3.75 -9.59
CA LEU A 115 0.63 -2.73 -8.60
C LEU A 115 -0.75 -3.01 -8.01
N LYS A 116 -0.97 -2.57 -6.77
CA LYS A 116 -2.24 -2.79 -6.07
C LYS A 116 -2.80 -1.46 -5.58
N LEU A 117 -4.12 -1.32 -5.67
CA LEU A 117 -4.83 -0.11 -5.29
C LEU A 117 -4.99 -0.02 -3.78
N LEU A 118 -4.66 1.15 -3.24
CA LEU A 118 -4.97 1.51 -1.86
C LEU A 118 -6.48 1.75 -1.69
N PRO A 119 -7.01 1.68 -0.46
CA PRO A 119 -8.44 1.93 -0.24
C PRO A 119 -8.96 3.24 -0.81
N GLU A 120 -8.19 4.33 -0.74
CA GLU A 120 -8.58 5.62 -1.28
C GLU A 120 -8.73 5.59 -2.80
N GLN A 121 -7.84 4.88 -3.47
CA GLN A 121 -7.89 4.72 -4.92
C GLN A 121 -9.08 3.85 -5.34
N GLN A 122 -9.37 2.81 -4.56
CA GLN A 122 -10.53 1.95 -4.79
C GLN A 122 -11.83 2.77 -4.70
N THR A 123 -11.94 3.62 -3.69
CA THR A 123 -13.10 4.50 -3.49
C THR A 123 -13.27 5.45 -4.67
N TYR A 124 -12.19 6.07 -5.11
CA TYR A 124 -12.22 6.99 -6.26
C TYR A 124 -12.75 6.29 -7.52
N ILE A 125 -12.21 5.12 -7.83
CA ILE A 125 -12.59 4.36 -9.02
C ILE A 125 -14.07 3.94 -8.93
N LYS A 126 -14.52 3.46 -7.76
CA LYS A 126 -15.93 3.10 -7.58
C LYS A 126 -16.85 4.29 -7.74
N GLN A 127 -16.48 5.47 -7.26
CA GLN A 127 -17.25 6.70 -7.44
C GLN A 127 -17.30 7.10 -8.92
N LEU A 128 -16.22 6.91 -9.65
CA LEU A 128 -16.16 7.17 -11.08
C LEU A 128 -17.18 6.29 -11.83
N PHE A 129 -17.22 5.00 -11.53
CA PHE A 129 -18.20 4.07 -12.11
C PHE A 129 -19.63 4.43 -11.70
N ALA A 130 -19.84 4.86 -10.45
CA ALA A 130 -21.15 5.25 -9.95
C ALA A 130 -21.72 6.45 -10.72
N ARG A 131 -20.88 7.37 -11.20
CA ARG A 131 -21.32 8.51 -12.02
C ARG A 131 -21.96 8.08 -13.34
N TYR A 132 -21.57 6.91 -13.85
CA TYR A 132 -22.11 6.31 -15.05
C TYR A 132 -23.28 5.35 -14.77
N GLY A 133 -23.69 5.24 -13.49
CA GLY A 133 -24.81 4.38 -13.09
C GLY A 133 -24.43 2.97 -12.65
N TYR A 134 -23.14 2.67 -12.56
CA TYR A 134 -22.64 1.35 -12.14
C TYR A 134 -22.21 1.39 -10.67
N LYS A 135 -23.14 1.06 -9.75
CA LYS A 135 -22.96 1.22 -8.31
C LYS A 135 -22.45 -0.03 -7.57
N ASP A 136 -22.66 -1.21 -8.16
CA ASP A 136 -22.34 -2.48 -7.50
C ASP A 136 -21.13 -3.19 -8.12
N VAL A 137 -20.16 -2.41 -8.59
CA VAL A 137 -18.95 -2.96 -9.20
C VAL A 137 -17.91 -3.30 -8.15
N GLU A 138 -17.13 -4.35 -8.40
CA GLU A 138 -16.04 -4.78 -7.53
C GLU A 138 -14.80 -5.12 -8.34
N PHE A 139 -13.64 -5.01 -7.68
CA PHE A 139 -12.38 -5.46 -8.24
C PHE A 139 -12.31 -6.98 -8.25
N ASP A 140 -11.40 -7.55 -9.04
CA ASP A 140 -11.29 -9.00 -9.19
C ASP A 140 -10.64 -9.66 -7.97
N HIS A 141 -9.64 -9.01 -7.38
CA HIS A 141 -8.80 -9.59 -6.34
C HIS A 141 -8.57 -8.62 -5.20
N PHE A 142 -8.43 -9.17 -3.99
CA PHE A 142 -8.12 -8.41 -2.78
C PHE A 142 -7.04 -9.14 -1.97
N SER A 143 -6.23 -8.38 -1.24
CA SER A 143 -5.29 -8.92 -0.26
C SER A 143 -5.06 -7.92 0.87
N GLU A 144 -4.77 -8.44 2.07
CA GLU A 144 -4.36 -7.60 3.18
C GLU A 144 -2.84 -7.46 3.17
N GLU A 145 -2.35 -6.24 3.13
CA GLU A 145 -0.92 -5.95 3.03
C GLU A 145 -0.54 -4.77 3.89
N ILE A 146 0.75 -4.68 4.22
CA ILE A 146 1.28 -3.53 4.94
C ILE A 146 1.24 -2.30 4.04
N ASP A 147 0.78 -1.19 4.60
CA ASP A 147 0.81 0.10 3.92
C ASP A 147 2.16 0.78 4.17
N PHE A 148 3.02 0.78 3.16
CA PHE A 148 4.31 1.45 3.21
C PHE A 148 4.27 2.90 2.68
N THR A 149 3.12 3.38 2.26
CA THR A 149 3.02 4.67 1.57
C THR A 149 3.02 5.88 2.49
N LYS A 150 2.71 5.69 3.76
CA LYS A 150 2.59 6.76 4.74
C LYS A 150 3.67 6.70 5.82
N ILE A 151 4.88 6.41 5.43
CA ILE A 151 6.01 6.26 6.34
C ILE A 151 7.12 7.28 6.09
#